data_79e2ed1b713905b794bb460f4ca83eea
#
_entry.id   79e2ed1b713905b794bb460f4ca83eea
#
_cell.length_a   1.000
_cell.length_b   1.000
_cell.length_c   1.000
_cell.angle_alpha   90.00
_cell.angle_beta   90.00
_cell.angle_gamma   90.00
#
_symmetry.space_group_name_H-M   'P 1'
#
loop_
_entity.id
_entity.type
_entity.pdbx_description
1 polymer ?
#
loop_
_entity_poly.entity_id
_entity_poly.type
_entity_poly.pdbx_seq_one_letter_code
_entity_poly.pdbx_strand_id
1 'polypeptide(L)'
;MKRLLILTFICLISAFVKVQGKSSSTPIIYIDGNGVMRWSDTRREASFFGVNYTLPFAHAYRAIGYLELDRKAAIDKDVYHISRLGLNAYRIHLWDVELTDGQGNLLENEHLDLMDYLIAKLKERNIHIVITAQTNFGNGYPERNIQTG
;
A
#
# COMPACT_ATOMS: atom_id res chain seq x y z
N MET A 1 -30.84 -22.16 -51.07
CA MET A 1 -30.93 -20.74 -50.76
C MET A 1 -31.21 -20.42 -49.28
N LYS A 2 -31.90 -21.26 -48.49
CA LYS A 2 -32.21 -20.97 -47.06
C LYS A 2 -30.99 -21.10 -46.11
N ARG A 3 -29.96 -21.89 -46.46
CA ARG A 3 -28.75 -22.04 -45.61
C ARG A 3 -27.74 -20.90 -45.70
N LEU A 4 -27.76 -20.13 -46.77
CA LEU A 4 -26.87 -18.99 -46.96
C LEU A 4 -27.30 -17.74 -46.18
N LEU A 5 -28.60 -17.58 -45.93
CA LEU A 5 -29.17 -16.49 -45.19
C LEU A 5 -28.91 -16.58 -43.66
N ILE A 6 -28.76 -17.79 -43.14
CA ILE A 6 -28.48 -18.02 -41.71
C ILE A 6 -27.02 -17.70 -41.35
N LEU A 7 -26.08 -17.99 -42.24
CA LEU A 7 -24.66 -17.67 -42.00
C LEU A 7 -24.38 -16.16 -42.04
N THR A 8 -25.08 -15.39 -42.86
CA THR A 8 -24.92 -13.93 -42.90
C THR A 8 -25.51 -13.23 -41.68
N PHE A 9 -26.54 -13.81 -41.05
CA PHE A 9 -27.15 -13.25 -39.85
C PHE A 9 -26.29 -13.46 -38.57
N ILE A 10 -25.55 -14.58 -38.51
CA ILE A 10 -24.63 -14.87 -37.38
C ILE A 10 -23.38 -13.98 -37.44
N CYS A 11 -22.88 -13.61 -38.63
CA CYS A 11 -21.76 -12.67 -38.75
C CYS A 11 -22.08 -11.23 -38.38
N LEU A 12 -23.36 -10.81 -38.47
CA LEU A 12 -23.77 -9.45 -38.15
C LEU A 12 -23.96 -9.22 -36.60
N ILE A 13 -24.17 -10.28 -35.84
CA ILE A 13 -24.33 -10.18 -34.37
C ILE A 13 -22.97 -10.09 -33.65
N SER A 14 -21.89 -10.58 -34.26
CA SER A 14 -20.54 -10.54 -33.67
C SER A 14 -19.84 -9.18 -33.72
N ALA A 15 -20.41 -8.17 -34.37
CA ALA A 15 -19.78 -6.87 -34.59
C ALA A 15 -20.09 -5.82 -33.48
N PHE A 16 -20.90 -6.17 -32.48
CA PHE A 16 -21.31 -5.21 -31.44
C PHE A 16 -20.84 -5.52 -30.01
N VAL A 17 -19.85 -6.37 -29.82
CA VAL A 17 -19.17 -6.42 -28.52
C VAL A 17 -18.21 -5.22 -28.46
N LYS A 18 -18.72 -4.06 -28.06
CA LYS A 18 -17.88 -2.98 -27.57
C LYS A 18 -17.17 -3.52 -26.33
N VAL A 19 -15.92 -3.94 -26.51
CA VAL A 19 -14.99 -4.05 -25.39
C VAL A 19 -14.83 -2.62 -24.87
N GLN A 20 -15.63 -2.27 -23.87
CA GLN A 20 -15.36 -1.10 -23.05
C GLN A 20 -14.06 -1.41 -22.32
N GLY A 21 -12.95 -0.91 -22.85
CA GLY A 21 -11.69 -0.83 -22.13
C GLY A 21 -11.97 -0.12 -20.83
N LYS A 22 -11.95 -0.86 -19.72
CA LYS A 22 -12.02 -0.30 -18.37
C LYS A 22 -10.79 0.58 -18.26
N SER A 23 -10.95 1.89 -18.38
CA SER A 23 -9.89 2.83 -18.01
C SER A 23 -9.54 2.52 -16.56
N SER A 24 -8.36 1.94 -16.32
CA SER A 24 -7.88 1.63 -14.98
C SER A 24 -7.31 2.90 -14.36
N SER A 25 -8.15 3.92 -14.19
CA SER A 25 -7.81 5.00 -13.27
C SER A 25 -7.84 4.41 -11.86
N THR A 26 -6.73 4.54 -11.15
CA THR A 26 -6.69 4.19 -9.72
C THR A 26 -7.81 4.95 -9.00
N PRO A 27 -8.71 4.28 -8.28
CA PRO A 27 -9.77 4.97 -7.57
C PRO A 27 -9.18 5.91 -6.53
N ILE A 28 -9.67 7.12 -6.49
CA ILE A 28 -9.30 8.14 -5.50
C ILE A 28 -10.40 8.26 -4.44
N ILE A 29 -10.04 8.77 -3.28
CA ILE A 29 -10.99 9.08 -2.22
C ILE A 29 -11.31 10.57 -2.28
N TYR A 30 -12.59 10.90 -2.13
CA TYR A 30 -13.06 12.28 -1.99
C TYR A 30 -14.01 12.40 -0.79
N ILE A 31 -14.19 13.60 -0.30
CA ILE A 31 -15.17 13.92 0.74
C ILE A 31 -16.43 14.44 0.05
N ASP A 32 -17.58 13.83 0.33
CA ASP A 32 -18.86 14.25 -0.22
C ASP A 32 -19.44 15.47 0.53
N GLY A 33 -20.58 15.99 0.05
CA GLY A 33 -21.25 17.16 0.65
C GLY A 33 -21.72 16.98 2.09
N ASN A 34 -21.72 15.74 2.61
CA ASN A 34 -22.08 15.41 3.99
C ASN A 34 -20.83 15.17 4.87
N GLY A 35 -19.61 15.38 4.35
CA GLY A 35 -18.38 15.13 5.07
C GLY A 35 -17.94 13.67 5.11
N VAL A 36 -18.51 12.79 4.29
CA VAL A 36 -18.20 11.35 4.26
C VAL A 36 -17.16 11.06 3.19
N MET A 37 -16.11 10.31 3.56
CA MET A 37 -15.12 9.80 2.60
C MET A 37 -15.74 8.74 1.69
N ARG A 38 -15.55 8.88 0.38
CA ARG A 38 -16.08 7.95 -0.62
C ARG A 38 -15.06 7.62 -1.69
N TRP A 39 -15.18 6.41 -2.22
CA TRP A 39 -14.46 5.99 -3.41
C TRP A 39 -15.05 6.64 -4.66
N SER A 40 -14.20 7.19 -5.53
CA SER A 40 -14.62 7.91 -6.73
C SER A 40 -15.32 7.03 -7.78
N ASP A 41 -14.95 5.76 -7.84
CA ASP A 41 -15.46 4.78 -8.79
C ASP A 41 -16.81 4.19 -8.37
N THR A 42 -16.95 3.82 -7.11
CA THR A 42 -18.13 3.11 -6.59
C THR A 42 -19.10 4.01 -5.83
N ARG A 43 -18.69 5.21 -5.45
CA ARG A 43 -19.43 6.12 -4.56
C ARG A 43 -19.70 5.55 -3.15
N ARG A 44 -19.20 4.36 -2.86
CA ARG A 44 -19.35 3.73 -1.54
C ARG A 44 -18.47 4.45 -0.53
N GLU A 45 -18.88 4.38 0.73
CA GLU A 45 -18.08 4.90 1.84
C GLU A 45 -16.71 4.23 1.89
N ALA A 46 -15.66 5.04 2.06
CA ALA A 46 -14.30 4.60 2.27
C ALA A 46 -14.02 4.61 3.78
N SER A 47 -14.07 3.44 4.40
CA SER A 47 -13.78 3.28 5.82
C SER A 47 -12.49 2.46 6.01
N PHE A 48 -11.66 2.90 6.97
CA PHE A 48 -10.37 2.30 7.26
C PHE A 48 -10.31 1.85 8.71
N PHE A 49 -9.93 0.60 8.89
CA PHE A 49 -9.60 0.03 10.18
C PHE A 49 -8.24 -0.67 10.09
N GLY A 50 -7.27 -0.22 10.86
CA GLY A 50 -5.90 -0.64 10.65
C GLY A 50 -4.97 -0.47 11.83
N VAL A 51 -3.67 -0.61 11.55
CA VAL A 51 -2.60 -0.52 12.54
C VAL A 51 -1.57 0.53 12.15
N ASN A 52 -0.88 1.06 13.15
CA ASN A 52 0.40 1.74 12.98
C ASN A 52 1.53 0.72 13.12
N TYR A 53 2.47 0.73 12.19
CA TYR A 53 3.62 -0.14 12.25
C TYR A 53 4.83 0.47 11.56
N THR A 54 6.05 0.07 11.97
CA THR A 54 7.28 0.77 11.57
C THR A 54 8.39 -0.17 11.12
N LEU A 55 8.11 -1.44 10.76
CA LEU A 55 9.17 -2.44 10.57
C LEU A 55 10.32 -2.03 9.61
N PRO A 56 10.10 -1.35 8.46
CA PRO A 56 11.21 -0.87 7.63
C PRO A 56 12.14 0.11 8.35
N PHE A 57 11.73 0.67 9.49
CA PHE A 57 12.40 1.77 10.15
C PHE A 57 12.54 1.57 11.65
N ALA A 58 13.39 2.42 12.23
CA ALA A 58 13.43 2.70 13.65
C ALA A 58 13.66 1.44 14.52
N HIS A 59 13.04 1.40 15.70
CA HIS A 59 13.23 0.33 16.66
C HIS A 59 12.83 -1.05 16.13
N ALA A 60 11.80 -1.16 15.31
CA ALA A 60 11.37 -2.44 14.75
C ALA A 60 12.42 -3.03 13.79
N TYR A 61 12.99 -2.20 12.91
CA TYR A 61 14.10 -2.58 12.04
C TYR A 61 15.32 -3.07 12.84
N ARG A 62 15.69 -2.32 13.89
CA ARG A 62 16.84 -2.66 14.75
C ARG A 62 16.58 -3.93 15.58
N ALA A 63 15.38 -4.05 16.16
CA ALA A 63 15.03 -5.23 16.96
C ALA A 63 15.12 -6.53 16.15
N ILE A 64 14.62 -6.53 14.91
CA ILE A 64 14.73 -7.69 14.02
C ILE A 64 16.21 -7.99 13.69
N GLY A 65 17.03 -6.95 13.50
CA GLY A 65 18.47 -7.10 13.28
C GLY A 65 19.22 -7.68 14.49
N TYR A 66 18.90 -7.25 15.71
CA TYR A 66 19.50 -7.81 16.93
C TYR A 66 19.15 -9.28 17.14
N LEU A 67 18.00 -9.71 16.65
CA LEU A 67 17.57 -11.10 16.70
C LEU A 67 18.12 -11.93 15.53
N GLU A 68 18.91 -11.32 14.65
CA GLU A 68 19.47 -11.94 13.44
C GLU A 68 18.40 -12.59 12.54
N LEU A 69 17.20 -12.01 12.53
CA LEU A 69 16.07 -12.48 11.72
C LEU A 69 16.00 -11.75 10.38
N ASP A 70 15.46 -12.46 9.39
CA ASP A 70 15.20 -11.87 8.06
C ASP A 70 14.04 -10.88 8.15
N ARG A 71 14.31 -9.62 7.78
CA ARG A 71 13.34 -8.51 7.82
C ARG A 71 12.19 -8.70 6.82
N LYS A 72 12.47 -9.25 5.63
CA LYS A 72 11.42 -9.53 4.64
C LYS A 72 10.49 -10.65 5.12
N ALA A 73 11.06 -11.70 5.72
CA ALA A 73 10.27 -12.75 6.33
C ALA A 73 9.41 -12.24 7.51
N ALA A 74 9.91 -11.29 8.29
CA ALA A 74 9.14 -10.63 9.34
C ALA A 74 7.98 -9.81 8.75
N ILE A 75 8.22 -9.02 7.70
CA ILE A 75 7.16 -8.30 6.97
C ILE A 75 6.09 -9.26 6.46
N ASP A 76 6.47 -10.36 5.82
CA ASP A 76 5.52 -11.36 5.30
C ASP A 76 4.60 -11.90 6.41
N LYS A 77 5.19 -12.21 7.57
CA LYS A 77 4.46 -12.72 8.72
C LYS A 77 3.50 -11.69 9.30
N ASP A 78 3.94 -10.44 9.45
CA ASP A 78 3.13 -9.37 10.00
C ASP A 78 1.97 -9.01 9.05
N VAL A 79 2.23 -8.84 7.76
CA VAL A 79 1.20 -8.57 6.75
C VAL A 79 0.19 -9.72 6.66
N TYR A 80 0.65 -10.97 6.80
CA TYR A 80 -0.24 -12.12 6.90
C TYR A 80 -1.18 -12.02 8.11
N HIS A 81 -0.66 -11.71 9.29
CA HIS A 81 -1.48 -11.58 10.50
C HIS A 81 -2.43 -10.39 10.44
N ILE A 82 -1.98 -9.23 9.96
CA ILE A 82 -2.79 -8.03 9.74
C ILE A 82 -3.98 -8.36 8.82
N SER A 83 -3.72 -9.04 7.72
CA SER A 83 -4.77 -9.48 6.79
C SER A 83 -5.75 -10.45 7.45
N ARG A 84 -5.27 -11.40 8.25
CA ARG A 84 -6.12 -12.37 8.97
C ARG A 84 -7.01 -11.75 10.03
N LEU A 85 -6.59 -10.63 10.61
CA LEU A 85 -7.40 -9.85 11.55
C LEU A 85 -8.50 -9.04 10.84
N GLY A 86 -8.55 -9.06 9.49
CA GLY A 86 -9.52 -8.31 8.71
C GLY A 86 -9.23 -6.81 8.65
N LEU A 87 -7.99 -6.39 8.97
CA LEU A 87 -7.57 -5.00 8.87
C LEU A 87 -7.37 -4.63 7.40
N ASN A 88 -7.86 -3.46 7.01
CA ASN A 88 -7.79 -2.97 5.64
C ASN A 88 -6.91 -1.73 5.47
N ALA A 89 -6.25 -1.28 6.53
CA ALA A 89 -5.36 -0.13 6.50
C ALA A 89 -4.08 -0.38 7.30
N TYR A 90 -3.01 0.20 6.81
CA TYR A 90 -1.70 0.17 7.43
C TYR A 90 -1.11 1.58 7.40
N ARG A 91 -0.83 2.16 8.56
CA ARG A 91 -0.18 3.45 8.64
C ARG A 91 1.29 3.27 8.96
N ILE A 92 2.15 3.84 8.11
CA ILE A 92 3.58 3.87 8.32
C ILE A 92 4.07 5.30 8.52
N HIS A 93 4.96 5.48 9.49
CA HIS A 93 5.73 6.70 9.67
C HIS A 93 7.05 6.56 8.92
N LEU A 94 7.32 7.48 8.02
CA LEU A 94 8.62 7.56 7.37
C LEU A 94 9.63 8.16 8.33
N TRP A 95 10.77 7.50 8.47
CA TRP A 95 11.93 8.02 9.20
C TRP A 95 12.85 8.70 8.19
N ASP A 96 12.76 10.02 8.13
CA ASP A 96 13.51 10.84 7.18
C ASP A 96 15.02 10.62 7.29
N VAL A 97 15.56 10.56 8.50
CA VAL A 97 16.99 10.31 8.77
C VAL A 97 17.50 8.92 8.31
N GLU A 98 16.60 7.99 8.04
CA GLU A 98 16.93 6.65 7.52
C GLU A 98 16.71 6.54 6.00
N LEU A 99 16.01 7.50 5.40
CA LEU A 99 15.66 7.52 3.97
C LEU A 99 16.36 8.61 3.17
N THR A 100 16.83 9.67 3.83
CA THR A 100 17.41 10.83 3.14
C THR A 100 18.77 11.23 3.69
N ASP A 101 19.58 11.86 2.84
CA ASP A 101 20.78 12.54 3.27
C ASP A 101 20.47 13.90 3.95
N GLY A 102 21.52 14.59 4.42
CA GLY A 102 21.38 15.90 5.06
C GLY A 102 20.87 17.03 4.14
N GLN A 103 20.78 16.78 2.84
CA GLN A 103 20.25 17.69 1.82
C GLN A 103 18.81 17.34 1.43
N GLY A 104 18.28 16.22 1.95
CA GLY A 104 16.93 15.74 1.64
C GLY A 104 16.85 14.89 0.37
N ASN A 105 17.97 14.43 -0.19
CA ASN A 105 17.96 13.49 -1.31
C ASN A 105 17.66 12.09 -0.80
N LEU A 106 16.84 11.34 -1.54
CA LEU A 106 16.50 9.96 -1.22
C LEU A 106 17.74 9.06 -1.33
N LEU A 107 17.95 8.20 -0.35
CA LEU A 107 19.01 7.21 -0.32
C LEU A 107 18.50 5.86 -0.84
N GLU A 108 19.26 5.27 -1.76
CA GLU A 108 19.06 3.87 -2.16
C GLU A 108 19.72 2.96 -1.11
N ASN A 109 18.93 2.49 -0.15
CA ASN A 109 19.40 1.69 0.98
C ASN A 109 18.41 0.60 1.38
N GLU A 110 18.77 -0.22 2.38
CA GLU A 110 17.92 -1.32 2.84
C GLU A 110 16.55 -0.85 3.37
N HIS A 111 16.46 0.34 3.98
CA HIS A 111 15.20 0.89 4.47
C HIS A 111 14.22 1.16 3.33
N LEU A 112 14.71 1.72 2.21
CA LEU A 112 13.90 1.95 1.02
C LEU A 112 13.46 0.63 0.39
N ASP A 113 14.37 -0.34 0.26
CA ASP A 113 14.05 -1.68 -0.27
C ASP A 113 12.99 -2.39 0.57
N LEU A 114 13.05 -2.29 1.90
CA LEU A 114 12.07 -2.86 2.81
C LEU A 114 10.73 -2.14 2.74
N MET A 115 10.74 -0.82 2.53
CA MET A 115 9.52 -0.03 2.33
C MET A 115 8.80 -0.44 1.05
N ASP A 116 9.52 -0.59 -0.06
CA ASP A 116 8.97 -1.04 -1.33
C ASP A 116 8.43 -2.46 -1.22
N TYR A 117 9.17 -3.33 -0.54
CA TYR A 117 8.72 -4.70 -0.28
C TYR A 117 7.43 -4.74 0.54
N LEU A 118 7.34 -3.95 1.62
CA LEU A 118 6.15 -3.83 2.45
C LEU A 118 4.95 -3.33 1.62
N ILE A 119 5.14 -2.28 0.81
CA ILE A 119 4.08 -1.73 -0.06
C ILE A 119 3.55 -2.81 -1.00
N ALA A 120 4.43 -3.58 -1.62
CA ALA A 120 4.04 -4.68 -2.50
C ALA A 120 3.21 -5.73 -1.76
N LYS A 121 3.64 -6.16 -0.57
CA LYS A 121 2.94 -7.17 0.25
C LYS A 121 1.58 -6.72 0.76
N LEU A 122 1.45 -5.46 1.16
CA LEU A 122 0.17 -4.88 1.55
C LEU A 122 -0.80 -4.80 0.36
N LYS A 123 -0.30 -4.39 -0.81
CA LYS A 123 -1.07 -4.32 -2.06
C LYS A 123 -1.59 -5.68 -2.50
N GLU A 124 -0.78 -6.76 -2.41
CA GLU A 124 -1.21 -8.14 -2.70
C GLU A 124 -2.43 -8.58 -1.87
N ARG A 125 -2.65 -7.97 -0.70
CA ARG A 125 -3.74 -8.28 0.23
C ARG A 125 -4.84 -7.23 0.29
N ASN A 126 -4.81 -6.24 -0.62
CA ASN A 126 -5.76 -5.12 -0.66
C ASN A 126 -5.79 -4.31 0.65
N ILE A 127 -4.65 -4.18 1.33
CA ILE A 127 -4.50 -3.34 2.50
C ILE A 127 -4.02 -1.96 2.04
N HIS A 128 -4.76 -0.92 2.40
CA HIS A 128 -4.44 0.46 2.04
C HIS A 128 -3.33 1.01 2.92
N ILE A 129 -2.47 1.84 2.33
CA ILE A 129 -1.34 2.41 3.04
C ILE A 129 -1.61 3.88 3.29
N VAL A 130 -1.44 4.29 4.55
CA VAL A 130 -1.44 5.69 4.98
C VAL A 130 -0.01 6.07 5.33
N ILE A 131 0.60 6.90 4.52
CA ILE A 131 1.98 7.37 4.74
C ILE A 131 1.94 8.66 5.55
N THR A 132 2.66 8.68 6.68
CA THR A 132 2.91 9.88 7.46
C THR A 132 4.35 10.28 7.23
N ALA A 133 4.55 11.39 6.51
CA ALA A 133 5.86 12.03 6.38
C ALA A 133 6.16 12.90 7.61
N GLN A 134 7.44 13.20 7.81
CA GLN A 134 7.94 14.02 8.92
C GLN A 134 7.58 13.47 10.30
N THR A 135 8.34 12.49 10.70
CA THR A 135 8.31 12.02 12.09
C THR A 135 9.43 12.70 12.86
N ASN A 136 9.14 13.84 13.45
CA ASN A 136 10.05 14.48 14.38
C ASN A 136 9.59 14.22 15.82
N PHE A 137 10.18 13.22 16.45
CA PHE A 137 9.92 12.91 17.84
C PHE A 137 10.81 13.70 18.82
N GLY A 138 11.59 14.66 18.30
CA GLY A 138 12.45 15.53 19.10
C GLY A 138 13.72 14.87 19.63
N ASN A 139 14.49 15.64 20.40
CA ASN A 139 15.81 15.25 20.84
C ASN A 139 15.84 14.20 21.96
N GLY A 140 14.72 13.95 22.61
CA GLY A 140 14.59 13.03 23.75
C GLY A 140 13.93 11.70 23.42
N TYR A 141 13.74 11.37 22.14
CA TYR A 141 13.07 10.15 21.79
C TYR A 141 13.95 8.91 22.09
N PRO A 142 13.37 7.82 22.64
CA PRO A 142 14.14 6.64 23.08
C PRO A 142 15.04 6.01 22.00
N GLU A 143 14.69 6.17 20.74
CA GLU A 143 15.44 5.65 19.62
C GLU A 143 16.86 6.22 19.47
N ARG A 144 17.09 7.45 19.91
CA ARG A 144 18.44 8.00 19.96
C ARG A 144 19.36 7.25 20.90
N ASN A 145 18.82 6.72 21.98
CA ASN A 145 19.60 5.99 22.97
C ASN A 145 20.02 4.59 22.48
N ILE A 146 19.28 4.05 21.53
CA ILE A 146 19.59 2.74 20.91
C ILE A 146 20.70 2.88 19.86
N GLN A 147 20.82 4.04 19.22
CA GLN A 147 21.87 4.29 18.22
C GLN A 147 23.25 4.56 18.83
N THR A 148 23.31 4.91 20.08
CA THR A 148 24.54 5.30 20.80
C THR A 148 25.05 4.23 21.76
N GLY A 149 24.38 3.09 21.84
CA GLY A 149 24.78 1.96 22.66
C GLY A 149 25.72 1.00 21.99
#